data_011ad16f77b6663bf13b0525c8fce7d6
#
_entry.id   011ad16f77b6663bf13b0525c8fce7d6
#
_cell.length_a   1.000
_cell.length_b   1.000
_cell.length_c   1.000
_cell.angle_alpha   90.00
_cell.angle_beta   90.00
_cell.angle_gamma   90.00
#
_symmetry.space_group_name_H-M   'P 1'
#
loop_
_entity.id
_entity.type
_entity.pdbx_description
1 polymer ?
#
loop_
_entity_poly.entity_id
_entity_poly.type
_entity_poly.pdbx_seq_one_letter_code
_entity_poly.pdbx_strand_id
1 'polypeptide(L)'
;MTSDPSPWYLGLDTATPWLALALWSPAGADGATDVVHRHAIDLGRDLAGALMGELDAFVRAHDVAPEALRAIGVGVGPGSFTGIRIGIAAALGLGRGLGVAVAGAGTLEALALAGLDDGEVGWSAIDARRGAVYAGRFRRIGDDIDVLEEGRRRPRAEVPPGARLVEGIAPDAFHAARAARAGAPLLPRYG
;
A
#
# COMPACT_ATOMS: atom_id res chain seq x y z
N MET A 1 22.05 3.10 -28.73
CA MET A 1 20.71 3.39 -28.19
C MET A 1 20.71 2.76 -26.78
N THR A 2 20.95 3.56 -25.76
CA THR A 2 20.80 3.09 -24.37
C THR A 2 19.28 2.91 -24.17
N SER A 3 18.83 1.68 -23.97
CA SER A 3 17.47 1.40 -23.55
C SER A 3 17.21 2.21 -22.26
N ASP A 4 16.18 3.05 -22.27
CA ASP A 4 15.73 3.72 -21.05
C ASP A 4 15.46 2.64 -19.99
N PRO A 5 16.02 2.75 -18.78
CA PRO A 5 15.84 1.70 -17.77
C PRO A 5 14.35 1.51 -17.51
N SER A 6 13.93 0.25 -17.36
CA SER A 6 12.54 -0.09 -17.05
C SER A 6 12.03 0.77 -15.90
N PRO A 7 10.83 1.37 -16.04
CA PRO A 7 10.30 2.29 -15.02
C PRO A 7 9.94 1.52 -13.74
N TRP A 8 10.35 2.05 -12.60
CA TRP A 8 9.99 1.50 -11.30
C TRP A 8 8.98 2.38 -10.57
N TYR A 9 8.08 1.76 -9.85
CA TYR A 9 7.09 2.40 -8.99
C TYR A 9 7.28 1.87 -7.56
N LEU A 10 7.45 2.80 -6.61
CA LEU A 10 7.55 2.48 -5.19
C LEU A 10 6.18 2.57 -4.55
N GLY A 11 5.78 1.55 -3.80
CA GLY A 11 4.62 1.57 -2.92
C GLY A 11 5.05 1.47 -1.47
N LEU A 12 4.38 2.21 -0.57
CA LEU A 12 4.54 2.05 0.87
C LEU A 12 3.21 2.21 1.60
N ASP A 13 3.01 1.45 2.68
CA ASP A 13 1.88 1.61 3.60
C ASP A 13 2.36 1.51 5.05
N THR A 14 1.90 2.43 5.87
CA THR A 14 2.26 2.60 7.28
C THR A 14 1.03 2.86 8.16
N ALA A 15 -0.17 2.64 7.62
CA ALA A 15 -1.42 2.90 8.32
C ALA A 15 -1.76 1.82 9.37
N THR A 16 -1.04 0.72 9.39
CA THR A 16 -1.09 -0.37 10.37
C THR A 16 0.21 -0.42 11.18
N PRO A 17 0.39 -1.33 12.15
CA PRO A 17 1.69 -1.53 12.80
C PRO A 17 2.82 -1.94 11.85
N TRP A 18 2.47 -2.41 10.67
CA TRP A 18 3.43 -2.84 9.65
C TRP A 18 3.96 -1.65 8.83
N LEU A 19 5.23 -1.71 8.49
CA LEU A 19 5.78 -1.05 7.32
C LEU A 19 5.69 -2.04 6.17
N ALA A 20 4.85 -1.75 5.18
CA ALA A 20 4.78 -2.53 3.95
C ALA A 20 5.40 -1.74 2.80
N LEU A 21 6.25 -2.40 2.01
CA LEU A 21 6.95 -1.82 0.86
C LEU A 21 6.76 -2.70 -0.37
N ALA A 22 6.68 -2.07 -1.53
CA ALA A 22 6.73 -2.76 -2.82
C ALA A 22 7.52 -1.96 -3.84
N LEU A 23 8.32 -2.65 -4.66
CA LEU A 23 8.89 -2.12 -5.89
C LEU A 23 8.24 -2.86 -7.06
N TRP A 24 7.71 -2.12 -8.01
CA TRP A 24 7.06 -2.67 -9.19
C TRP A 24 7.62 -2.06 -10.47
N SER A 25 8.02 -2.93 -11.38
CA SER A 25 8.31 -2.58 -12.76
C SER A 25 7.34 -3.33 -13.67
N PRO A 26 6.41 -2.62 -14.32
CA PRO A 26 5.44 -3.26 -15.20
C PRO A 26 6.11 -3.83 -16.45
N ALA A 27 5.52 -4.87 -17.00
CA ALA A 27 5.93 -5.45 -18.28
C ALA A 27 6.09 -4.38 -19.37
N GLY A 28 7.22 -4.43 -20.06
CA GLY A 28 7.47 -3.57 -21.21
C GLY A 28 6.76 -4.07 -22.47
N ALA A 29 6.78 -3.25 -23.52
CA ALA A 29 6.26 -3.62 -24.85
C ALA A 29 7.04 -4.77 -25.52
N ASP A 30 8.17 -5.15 -24.96
CA ASP A 30 9.07 -6.22 -25.39
C ASP A 30 8.63 -7.63 -24.94
N GLY A 31 7.51 -7.75 -24.22
CA GLY A 31 6.98 -9.02 -23.69
C GLY A 31 7.62 -9.49 -22.40
N ALA A 32 8.41 -8.64 -21.73
CA ALA A 32 8.89 -8.90 -20.37
C ALA A 32 7.70 -9.04 -19.42
N THR A 33 7.84 -9.83 -18.37
CA THR A 33 6.84 -9.97 -17.31
C THR A 33 6.98 -8.86 -16.27
N ASP A 34 5.89 -8.55 -15.55
CA ASP A 34 5.95 -7.67 -14.38
C ASP A 34 6.96 -8.19 -13.36
N VAL A 35 7.77 -7.27 -12.84
CA VAL A 35 8.66 -7.57 -11.71
C VAL A 35 8.11 -6.89 -10.47
N VAL A 36 7.84 -7.66 -9.43
CA VAL A 36 7.32 -7.15 -8.15
C VAL A 36 8.14 -7.68 -6.99
N HIS A 37 8.73 -6.79 -6.23
CA HIS A 37 9.36 -7.09 -4.95
C HIS A 37 8.49 -6.57 -3.82
N ARG A 38 8.34 -7.34 -2.75
CA ARG A 38 7.53 -7.01 -1.58
C ARG A 38 8.34 -7.20 -0.31
N HIS A 39 8.13 -6.32 0.65
CA HIS A 39 8.68 -6.43 1.99
C HIS A 39 7.66 -5.94 3.00
N ALA A 40 7.55 -6.63 4.13
CA ALA A 40 6.71 -6.19 5.24
C ALA A 40 7.36 -6.54 6.56
N ILE A 41 7.41 -5.57 7.48
CA ILE A 41 7.97 -5.73 8.81
C ILE A 41 7.07 -5.05 9.84
N ASP A 42 6.76 -5.72 10.95
CA ASP A 42 6.05 -5.12 12.07
C ASP A 42 7.03 -4.26 12.89
N LEU A 43 6.88 -2.96 12.78
CA LEU A 43 7.69 -1.98 13.49
C LEU A 43 6.96 -1.37 14.68
N GLY A 44 5.65 -1.53 14.76
CA GLY A 44 4.86 -1.01 15.86
C GLY A 44 5.16 0.46 16.17
N ARG A 45 5.78 0.71 17.33
CA ARG A 45 6.14 2.07 17.79
C ARG A 45 7.43 2.62 17.19
N ASP A 46 8.27 1.77 16.61
CA ASP A 46 9.59 2.15 16.08
C ASP A 46 9.51 2.62 14.62
N LEU A 47 8.31 2.63 14.04
CA LEU A 47 8.06 2.98 12.64
C LEU A 47 8.74 4.29 12.21
N ALA A 48 8.61 5.35 13.00
CA ALA A 48 9.18 6.65 12.65
C ALA A 48 10.71 6.65 12.55
N GLY A 49 11.37 5.89 13.43
CA GLY A 49 12.84 5.79 13.47
C GLY A 49 13.41 4.86 12.43
N ALA A 50 12.68 3.79 12.08
CA ALA A 50 13.18 2.73 11.22
C ALA A 50 12.80 2.90 9.74
N LEU A 51 11.70 3.59 9.42
CA LEU A 51 11.13 3.65 8.08
C LEU A 51 12.15 3.94 6.97
N MET A 52 12.93 5.00 7.12
CA MET A 52 13.86 5.42 6.07
C MET A 52 15.03 4.44 5.91
N GLY A 53 15.49 3.82 7.00
CA GLY A 53 16.52 2.78 6.97
C GLY A 53 16.02 1.51 6.26
N GLU A 54 14.83 1.05 6.60
CA GLU A 54 14.21 -0.12 5.96
C GLU A 54 13.95 0.11 4.47
N LEU A 55 13.47 1.31 4.12
CA LEU A 55 13.23 1.66 2.73
C LEU A 55 14.52 1.73 1.91
N ASP A 56 15.59 2.34 2.43
CA ASP A 56 16.89 2.39 1.76
C ASP A 56 17.46 0.99 1.58
N ALA A 57 17.40 0.16 2.63
CA ALA A 57 17.84 -1.24 2.58
C ALA A 57 17.06 -2.04 1.54
N PHE A 58 15.73 -1.86 1.47
CA PHE A 58 14.87 -2.55 0.52
C PHE A 58 15.19 -2.15 -0.93
N VAL A 59 15.32 -0.86 -1.23
CA VAL A 59 15.62 -0.37 -2.58
C VAL A 59 17.00 -0.86 -3.04
N ARG A 60 18.01 -0.79 -2.16
CA ARG A 60 19.38 -1.29 -2.46
C ARG A 60 19.44 -2.79 -2.67
N ALA A 61 18.67 -3.56 -1.90
CA ALA A 61 18.66 -5.03 -2.03
C ALA A 61 18.16 -5.51 -3.40
N HIS A 62 17.45 -4.65 -4.12
CA HIS A 62 16.92 -4.96 -5.45
C HIS A 62 17.61 -4.18 -6.59
N ASP A 63 18.75 -3.52 -6.30
CA ASP A 63 19.56 -2.78 -7.27
C ASP A 63 18.76 -1.73 -8.07
N VAL A 64 17.71 -1.15 -7.47
CA VAL A 64 16.91 -0.10 -8.10
C VAL A 64 17.57 1.25 -7.88
N ALA A 65 18.04 1.88 -8.97
CA ALA A 65 18.58 3.22 -8.90
C ALA A 65 17.44 4.24 -8.60
N PRO A 66 17.66 5.23 -7.72
CA PRO A 66 16.64 6.24 -7.40
C PRO A 66 16.08 6.96 -8.65
N GLU A 67 16.91 7.16 -9.67
CA GLU A 67 16.56 7.81 -10.93
C GLU A 67 15.64 6.96 -11.82
N ALA A 68 15.56 5.65 -11.56
CA ALA A 68 14.64 4.74 -12.23
C ALA A 68 13.22 4.82 -11.68
N LEU A 69 13.03 5.41 -10.48
CA LEU A 69 11.71 5.63 -9.91
C LEU A 69 10.94 6.69 -10.72
N ARG A 70 9.70 6.39 -11.06
CA ARG A 70 8.81 7.28 -11.82
C ARG A 70 7.70 7.89 -10.99
N ALA A 71 7.25 7.19 -9.97
CA ALA A 71 6.28 7.70 -9.00
C ALA A 71 6.32 6.89 -7.70
N ILE A 72 5.75 7.47 -6.64
CA ILE A 72 5.64 6.86 -5.32
C ILE A 72 4.17 6.79 -4.92
N GLY A 73 3.70 5.61 -4.54
CA GLY A 73 2.39 5.41 -3.94
C GLY A 73 2.47 5.27 -2.43
N VAL A 74 1.51 5.82 -1.71
CA VAL A 74 1.48 5.73 -0.26
C VAL A 74 0.09 5.40 0.26
N GLY A 75 0.02 4.51 1.25
CA GLY A 75 -1.20 4.22 2.00
C GLY A 75 -1.73 5.47 2.68
N VAL A 76 -2.98 5.85 2.35
CA VAL A 76 -3.65 7.04 2.91
C VAL A 76 -4.68 6.69 3.99
N GLY A 77 -4.68 5.44 4.43
CA GLY A 77 -5.60 4.92 5.43
C GLY A 77 -6.88 4.29 4.83
N PRO A 78 -7.86 4.03 5.71
CA PRO A 78 -7.90 4.32 7.14
C PRO A 78 -6.89 3.53 7.97
N GLY A 79 -6.62 4.01 9.21
CA GLY A 79 -5.70 3.32 10.13
C GLY A 79 -5.10 4.25 11.19
N SER A 80 -3.86 3.96 11.59
CA SER A 80 -3.12 4.76 12.55
C SER A 80 -2.89 6.18 12.03
N PHE A 81 -3.45 7.17 12.73
CA PHE A 81 -3.29 8.58 12.38
C PHE A 81 -1.81 9.02 12.29
N THR A 82 -0.99 8.56 13.24
CA THR A 82 0.45 8.84 13.25
C THR A 82 1.15 8.11 12.10
N GLY A 83 0.85 6.82 11.90
CA GLY A 83 1.44 6.02 10.83
C GLY A 83 1.17 6.62 9.46
N ILE A 84 -0.09 6.96 9.15
CA ILE A 84 -0.47 7.59 7.87
C ILE A 84 0.35 8.86 7.62
N ARG A 85 0.49 9.73 8.64
CA ARG A 85 1.26 10.97 8.49
C ARG A 85 2.75 10.74 8.26
N ILE A 86 3.34 9.75 8.95
CA ILE A 86 4.74 9.38 8.77
C ILE A 86 4.97 8.91 7.33
N GLY A 87 4.13 7.99 6.82
CA GLY A 87 4.22 7.49 5.46
C GLY A 87 4.06 8.57 4.41
N ILE A 88 3.02 9.40 4.54
CA ILE A 88 2.78 10.52 3.61
C ILE A 88 3.95 11.52 3.62
N ALA A 89 4.47 11.88 4.81
CA ALA A 89 5.59 12.80 4.91
C ALA A 89 6.86 12.23 4.25
N ALA A 90 7.14 10.93 4.47
CA ALA A 90 8.26 10.24 3.84
C ALA A 90 8.10 10.20 2.31
N ALA A 91 6.92 9.81 1.82
CA ALA A 91 6.63 9.75 0.37
C ALA A 91 6.76 11.13 -0.30
N LEU A 92 6.21 12.18 0.33
CA LEU A 92 6.33 13.55 -0.18
C LEU A 92 7.77 14.07 -0.16
N GLY A 93 8.52 13.77 0.92
CA GLY A 93 9.94 14.12 1.02
C GLY A 93 10.76 13.48 -0.08
N LEU A 94 10.59 12.17 -0.29
CA LEU A 94 11.25 11.43 -1.36
C LEU A 94 10.81 11.90 -2.75
N GLY A 95 9.49 12.06 -2.97
CA GLY A 95 8.96 12.53 -4.25
C GLY A 95 9.51 13.90 -4.63
N ARG A 96 9.62 14.81 -3.66
CA ARG A 96 10.24 16.13 -3.87
C ARG A 96 11.75 16.02 -4.16
N GLY A 97 12.47 15.16 -3.43
CA GLY A 97 13.91 14.95 -3.64
C GLY A 97 14.25 14.33 -4.98
N LEU A 98 13.41 13.41 -5.46
CA LEU A 98 13.60 12.70 -6.73
C LEU A 98 12.90 13.37 -7.92
N GLY A 99 12.08 14.39 -7.69
CA GLY A 99 11.30 15.06 -8.75
C GLY A 99 10.18 14.19 -9.32
N VAL A 100 9.62 13.26 -8.53
CA VAL A 100 8.57 12.33 -8.97
C VAL A 100 7.25 12.58 -8.26
N ALA A 101 6.14 12.20 -8.91
CA ALA A 101 4.80 12.34 -8.36
C ALA A 101 4.55 11.39 -7.18
N VAL A 102 3.66 11.81 -6.27
CA VAL A 102 3.17 10.99 -5.14
C VAL A 102 1.66 10.79 -5.27
N ALA A 103 1.21 9.54 -5.14
CA ALA A 103 -0.20 9.15 -5.23
C ALA A 103 -0.66 8.44 -3.96
N GLY A 104 -1.96 8.51 -3.67
CA GLY A 104 -2.58 7.85 -2.53
C GLY A 104 -3.25 6.52 -2.88
N ALA A 105 -3.22 5.55 -1.94
CA ALA A 105 -3.91 4.27 -2.06
C ALA A 105 -4.64 3.91 -0.76
N GLY A 106 -5.79 3.26 -0.87
CA GLY A 106 -6.54 2.82 0.30
C GLY A 106 -5.89 1.64 1.01
N THR A 107 -5.73 1.72 2.32
CA THR A 107 -5.13 0.64 3.12
C THR A 107 -6.05 -0.58 3.25
N LEU A 108 -7.38 -0.40 3.26
CA LEU A 108 -8.32 -1.53 3.29
C LEU A 108 -8.29 -2.33 1.98
N GLU A 109 -8.14 -1.66 0.85
CA GLU A 109 -7.93 -2.26 -0.47
C GLU A 109 -6.60 -3.03 -0.51
N ALA A 110 -5.53 -2.46 0.05
CA ALA A 110 -4.23 -3.12 0.16
C ALA A 110 -4.28 -4.37 1.06
N LEU A 111 -5.07 -4.36 2.14
CA LEU A 111 -5.35 -5.54 2.96
C LEU A 111 -6.15 -6.60 2.19
N ALA A 112 -7.17 -6.18 1.44
CA ALA A 112 -7.94 -7.10 0.61
C ALA A 112 -7.04 -7.80 -0.42
N LEU A 113 -6.14 -7.06 -1.07
CA LEU A 113 -5.18 -7.62 -2.01
C LEU A 113 -4.23 -8.63 -1.34
N ALA A 114 -3.82 -8.36 -0.09
CA ALA A 114 -2.93 -9.24 0.66
C ALA A 114 -3.60 -10.54 1.12
N GLY A 115 -4.89 -10.51 1.45
CA GLY A 115 -5.53 -11.59 2.20
C GLY A 115 -6.69 -12.30 1.50
N LEU A 116 -7.18 -11.83 0.35
CA LEU A 116 -8.20 -12.52 -0.44
C LEU A 116 -7.57 -13.30 -1.59
N ASP A 117 -8.14 -14.43 -1.93
CA ASP A 117 -7.80 -15.17 -3.14
C ASP A 117 -8.43 -14.53 -4.39
N ASP A 118 -7.92 -14.85 -5.58
CA ASP A 118 -8.47 -14.33 -6.83
C ASP A 118 -9.94 -14.73 -7.00
N GLY A 119 -10.80 -13.77 -7.30
CA GLY A 119 -12.25 -13.91 -7.37
C GLY A 119 -12.96 -13.92 -6.02
N GLU A 120 -12.22 -14.00 -4.90
CA GLU A 120 -12.82 -14.06 -3.56
C GLU A 120 -13.43 -12.71 -3.15
N VAL A 121 -14.53 -12.79 -2.41
CA VAL A 121 -15.20 -11.65 -1.77
C VAL A 121 -15.04 -11.73 -0.27
N GLY A 122 -14.56 -10.65 0.35
CA GLY A 122 -14.38 -10.59 1.79
C GLY A 122 -14.42 -9.18 2.34
N TRP A 123 -14.28 -9.08 3.64
CA TRP A 123 -14.14 -7.84 4.37
C TRP A 123 -12.69 -7.62 4.75
N SER A 124 -12.17 -6.41 4.55
CA SER A 124 -10.95 -5.97 5.20
C SER A 124 -11.28 -5.10 6.38
N ALA A 125 -10.57 -5.28 7.50
CA ALA A 125 -10.81 -4.52 8.70
C ALA A 125 -9.51 -4.11 9.40
N ILE A 126 -9.56 -2.92 10.01
CA ILE A 126 -8.51 -2.37 10.86
C ILE A 126 -9.16 -1.93 12.18
N ASP A 127 -8.56 -2.27 13.31
CA ASP A 127 -9.06 -1.87 14.63
C ASP A 127 -9.16 -0.34 14.75
N ALA A 128 -10.36 0.16 15.00
CA ALA A 128 -10.64 1.58 15.23
C ALA A 128 -10.85 1.89 16.71
N ARG A 129 -10.43 0.95 17.60
CA ARG A 129 -10.57 1.00 19.06
C ARG A 129 -12.01 1.06 19.58
N ARG A 130 -12.18 0.78 20.86
CA ARG A 130 -13.47 0.84 21.58
C ARG A 130 -14.57 -0.01 20.91
N GLY A 131 -14.22 -1.21 20.44
CA GLY A 131 -15.15 -2.13 19.81
C GLY A 131 -15.60 -1.74 18.39
N ALA A 132 -14.97 -0.73 17.79
CA ALA A 132 -15.19 -0.34 16.41
C ALA A 132 -14.04 -0.80 15.49
N VAL A 133 -14.34 -0.90 14.20
CA VAL A 133 -13.38 -1.18 13.13
C VAL A 133 -13.58 -0.19 11.99
N TYR A 134 -12.51 0.10 11.25
CA TYR A 134 -12.63 0.56 9.88
C TYR A 134 -12.80 -0.68 9.01
N ALA A 135 -13.90 -0.83 8.32
CA ALA A 135 -14.14 -2.01 7.50
C ALA A 135 -14.86 -1.67 6.20
N GLY A 136 -14.48 -2.34 5.14
CA GLY A 136 -15.08 -2.31 3.82
C GLY A 136 -15.16 -3.72 3.23
N ARG A 137 -16.00 -3.90 2.20
CA ARG A 137 -16.18 -5.16 1.51
C ARG A 137 -15.61 -5.07 0.11
N PHE A 138 -14.81 -6.06 -0.26
CA PHE A 138 -14.01 -6.04 -1.47
C PHE A 138 -14.10 -7.37 -2.20
N ARG A 139 -13.83 -7.34 -3.51
CA ARG A 139 -13.55 -8.53 -4.32
C ARG A 139 -12.15 -8.37 -4.90
N ARG A 140 -11.33 -9.40 -4.79
CA ARG A 140 -10.05 -9.45 -5.51
C ARG A 140 -10.29 -9.91 -6.95
N ILE A 141 -9.66 -9.25 -7.92
CA ILE A 141 -9.69 -9.62 -9.35
C ILE A 141 -8.24 -9.54 -9.84
N GLY A 142 -7.52 -10.67 -9.80
CA GLY A 142 -6.08 -10.70 -10.08
C GLY A 142 -5.32 -9.80 -9.13
N ASP A 143 -4.69 -8.76 -9.68
CA ASP A 143 -3.97 -7.73 -8.92
C ASP A 143 -4.81 -6.47 -8.65
N ASP A 144 -6.10 -6.47 -8.98
CA ASP A 144 -7.03 -5.39 -8.73
C ASP A 144 -8.01 -5.69 -7.61
N ILE A 145 -8.59 -4.63 -7.05
CA ILE A 145 -9.61 -4.70 -6.02
C ILE A 145 -10.86 -3.96 -6.48
N ASP A 146 -11.96 -4.69 -6.55
CA ASP A 146 -13.30 -4.15 -6.76
C ASP A 146 -13.92 -3.80 -5.41
N VAL A 147 -14.34 -2.54 -5.24
CA VAL A 147 -14.91 -2.02 -4.00
C VAL A 147 -16.42 -2.27 -4.03
N LEU A 148 -16.88 -3.25 -3.24
CA LEU A 148 -18.30 -3.60 -3.13
C LEU A 148 -19.02 -2.78 -2.06
N GLU A 149 -18.29 -2.38 -1.01
CA GLU A 149 -18.74 -1.46 0.04
C GLU A 149 -17.55 -0.64 0.52
N GLU A 150 -17.69 0.68 0.47
CA GLU A 150 -16.64 1.62 0.90
C GLU A 150 -16.28 1.43 2.36
N GLY A 151 -14.96 1.54 2.63
CA GLY A 151 -14.44 1.45 3.98
C GLY A 151 -14.91 2.61 4.84
N ARG A 152 -15.52 2.30 5.98
CA ARG A 152 -15.95 3.28 6.98
C ARG A 152 -15.78 2.75 8.40
N ARG A 153 -15.79 3.67 9.36
CA ARG A 153 -15.82 3.30 10.78
C ARG A 153 -17.19 2.75 11.13
N ARG A 154 -17.24 1.59 11.78
CA ARG A 154 -18.47 0.92 12.21
C ARG A 154 -18.23 0.11 13.48
N PRO A 155 -19.28 -0.22 14.26
CA PRO A 155 -19.20 -1.25 15.29
C PRO A 155 -18.72 -2.58 14.68
N ARG A 156 -17.83 -3.29 15.37
CA ARG A 156 -17.35 -4.61 14.88
C ARG A 156 -18.48 -5.61 14.64
N ALA A 157 -19.53 -5.52 15.43
CA ALA A 157 -20.72 -6.37 15.30
C ALA A 157 -21.50 -6.19 13.98
N GLU A 158 -21.26 -5.09 13.25
CA GLU A 158 -21.86 -4.87 11.92
C GLU A 158 -21.11 -5.63 10.80
N VAL A 159 -19.89 -6.13 11.04
CA VAL A 159 -19.24 -7.05 10.11
C VAL A 159 -19.93 -8.40 10.27
N PRO A 160 -20.52 -8.98 9.19
CA PRO A 160 -21.34 -10.18 9.31
C PRO A 160 -20.57 -11.35 9.92
N PRO A 161 -21.13 -12.05 10.92
CA PRO A 161 -20.50 -13.25 11.46
C PRO A 161 -20.36 -14.33 10.37
N GLY A 162 -19.19 -14.98 10.34
CA GLY A 162 -18.87 -15.98 9.33
C GLY A 162 -18.46 -15.43 7.95
N ALA A 163 -18.42 -14.11 7.77
CA ALA A 163 -17.84 -13.51 6.58
C ALA A 163 -16.31 -13.76 6.52
N ARG A 164 -15.79 -13.90 5.31
CA ARG A 164 -14.33 -13.87 5.11
C ARG A 164 -13.80 -12.51 5.56
N LEU A 165 -12.94 -12.51 6.56
CA LEU A 165 -12.39 -11.29 7.17
C LEU A 165 -10.87 -11.29 7.08
N VAL A 166 -10.32 -10.22 6.53
CA VAL A 166 -8.89 -9.94 6.44
C VAL A 166 -8.54 -8.85 7.44
N GLU A 167 -7.79 -9.21 8.47
CA GLU A 167 -7.30 -8.30 9.50
C GLU A 167 -6.01 -8.83 10.15
N GLY A 168 -5.24 -7.96 10.80
CA GLY A 168 -4.06 -8.36 11.56
C GLY A 168 -2.86 -8.79 10.71
N ILE A 169 -2.90 -8.58 9.41
CA ILE A 169 -1.81 -8.86 8.47
C ILE A 169 -1.23 -7.56 7.90
N ALA A 170 -0.07 -7.65 7.26
CA ALA A 170 0.49 -6.52 6.52
C ALA A 170 -0.37 -6.21 5.28
N PRO A 171 -0.62 -4.92 4.96
CA PRO A 171 -1.20 -4.53 3.67
C PRO A 171 -0.23 -4.85 2.52
N ASP A 172 -0.74 -5.14 1.33
CA ASP A 172 0.11 -5.29 0.14
C ASP A 172 0.40 -3.91 -0.47
N ALA A 173 1.61 -3.41 -0.25
CA ALA A 173 2.04 -2.12 -0.77
C ALA A 173 2.14 -2.06 -2.31
N PHE A 174 2.02 -3.19 -3.01
CA PHE A 174 1.88 -3.24 -4.46
C PHE A 174 0.64 -2.46 -4.93
N HIS A 175 -0.46 -2.48 -4.15
CA HIS A 175 -1.62 -1.63 -4.40
C HIS A 175 -1.24 -0.13 -4.48
N ALA A 176 -0.38 0.33 -3.57
CA ALA A 176 0.12 1.71 -3.60
C ALA A 176 1.04 1.98 -4.81
N ALA A 177 1.92 1.05 -5.18
CA ALA A 177 2.75 1.18 -6.38
C ALA A 177 1.91 1.28 -7.66
N ARG A 178 0.81 0.52 -7.76
CA ARG A 178 -0.15 0.62 -8.86
C ARG A 178 -0.88 1.96 -8.89
N ALA A 179 -1.31 2.46 -7.73
CA ALA A 179 -1.93 3.79 -7.60
C ALA A 179 -0.97 4.89 -8.07
N ALA A 180 0.33 4.76 -7.79
CA ALA A 180 1.36 5.67 -8.27
C ALA A 180 1.42 5.74 -9.79
N ARG A 181 1.42 4.60 -10.46
CA ARG A 181 1.40 4.53 -11.93
C ARG A 181 0.13 5.13 -12.52
N ALA A 182 -1.00 4.91 -11.87
CA ALA A 182 -2.30 5.45 -12.30
C ALA A 182 -2.46 6.95 -12.05
N GLY A 183 -1.55 7.58 -11.25
CA GLY A 183 -1.66 8.99 -10.88
C GLY A 183 -2.84 9.29 -9.94
N ALA A 184 -3.19 8.36 -9.07
CA ALA A 184 -4.29 8.53 -8.14
C ALA A 184 -4.07 9.73 -7.19
N PRO A 185 -5.13 10.48 -6.80
CA PRO A 185 -4.99 11.65 -5.95
C PRO A 185 -4.52 11.28 -4.54
N LEU A 186 -3.65 12.12 -3.96
CA LEU A 186 -3.18 11.97 -2.59
C LEU A 186 -4.18 12.59 -1.61
N LEU A 187 -5.21 11.84 -1.24
CA LEU A 187 -6.25 12.27 -0.33
C LEU A 187 -6.24 11.39 0.94
N PRO A 188 -5.75 11.89 2.09
CA PRO A 188 -5.76 11.13 3.34
C PRO A 188 -7.18 10.76 3.77
N ARG A 189 -7.38 9.49 4.14
CA ARG A 189 -8.66 8.95 4.64
C ARG A 189 -8.57 8.84 6.17
N TYR A 190 -8.81 9.94 6.85
CA TYR A 190 -9.00 9.94 8.31
C TYR A 190 -10.46 9.57 8.58
N GLY A 191 -10.68 8.43 9.20
CA GLY A 191 -12.01 7.94 9.55
C GLY A 191 -12.69 8.72 10.68
#